data_3ecdf15e10bb7ed170a006946964abce
#
_entry.id   3ecdf15e10bb7ed170a006946964abce
#
_cell.length_a   1.000
_cell.length_b   1.000
_cell.length_c   1.000
_cell.angle_alpha   90.00
_cell.angle_beta   90.00
_cell.angle_gamma   90.00
#
_symmetry.space_group_name_H-M   'P 1'
#
loop_
_entity.id
_entity.type
_entity.pdbx_description
1 polymer ?
#
loop_
_entity_poly.entity_id
_entity_poly.type
_entity_poly.pdbx_seq_one_letter_code
_entity_poly.pdbx_strand_id
1 'polypeptide(L)'
;MEQANHIHTIVITGGPCAGKTTAMSWLQNALTDAGYAVMFIPETCTDLNNSGVTARASKTNFDFQRVQVKYQLLREQVYRQAAEASASKEVVIVCDRGSMDDKPYMTAEEFAAILKELGQNEVAFRDKYDAVFHMVTAAKGAEAFYTTDNNTARVETLEEAIELDAKTLAAWAGHPHLRIIDNSTDFNGKLVRLLREVMTALGKPAPFEHARRFLIDMPDRAWLENHPACRRVEIIQTYLTDVQGEKRRICMRGSDGSYIYYMTTHCTGTDGSRIETEKRLSLDDYQQLMMEADPMCMPIRKTRYCLMDDAHAFEVDFYPAWQDKAMLQVELNDPEADVHIPENFRVKREVTDDPDYQNYAMARIR
;
A
#
# COMPACT_ATOMS: atom_id res chain seq x y z
N MET A 1 -1.98 34.18 -3.25
CA MET A 1 -2.70 32.93 -2.85
C MET A 1 -1.77 32.20 -1.89
N GLU A 2 -2.20 31.93 -0.68
CA GLU A 2 -1.43 31.07 0.25
C GLU A 2 -1.34 29.70 -0.37
N GLN A 3 -0.13 29.17 -0.47
CA GLN A 3 0.12 27.84 -0.98
C GLN A 3 -0.47 26.82 0.00
N ALA A 4 -1.37 25.97 -0.45
CA ALA A 4 -1.98 24.94 0.37
C ALA A 4 -0.92 24.02 1.00
N ASN A 5 -1.18 23.52 2.21
CA ASN A 5 -0.27 22.59 2.88
C ASN A 5 -0.21 21.26 2.10
N HIS A 6 0.99 20.71 1.97
CA HIS A 6 1.22 19.34 1.51
C HIS A 6 0.95 18.40 2.69
N ILE A 7 -0.12 17.62 2.60
CA ILE A 7 -0.55 16.74 3.68
C ILE A 7 -0.52 15.30 3.17
N HIS A 8 0.34 14.49 3.78
CA HIS A 8 0.40 13.06 3.55
C HIS A 8 -0.29 12.31 4.68
N THR A 9 -1.06 11.28 4.34
CA THR A 9 -1.70 10.39 5.33
C THR A 9 -1.22 8.97 5.08
N ILE A 10 -0.46 8.43 6.02
CA ILE A 10 0.14 7.09 5.94
C ILE A 10 -0.38 6.20 7.07
N VAL A 11 -0.38 4.90 6.82
CA VAL A 11 -0.81 3.88 7.78
C VAL A 11 0.37 3.00 8.17
N ILE A 12 0.56 2.81 9.47
CA ILE A 12 1.41 1.75 10.03
C ILE A 12 0.49 0.66 10.54
N THR A 13 0.52 -0.50 9.90
CA THR A 13 -0.31 -1.66 10.24
C THR A 13 0.53 -2.91 10.48
N GLY A 14 -0.11 -4.03 10.75
CA GLY A 14 0.51 -5.33 10.99
C GLY A 14 -0.07 -6.04 12.19
N GLY A 15 0.26 -7.31 12.33
CA GLY A 15 -0.23 -8.19 13.37
C GLY A 15 0.22 -7.82 14.79
N PRO A 16 -0.17 -8.64 15.77
CA PRO A 16 0.33 -8.52 17.14
C PRO A 16 1.86 -8.61 17.20
N CYS A 17 2.48 -7.89 18.13
CA CYS A 17 3.94 -7.87 18.32
C CYS A 17 4.79 -7.52 17.09
N ALA A 18 4.24 -6.81 16.11
CA ALA A 18 4.98 -6.36 14.94
C ALA A 18 5.98 -5.21 15.22
N GLY A 19 5.91 -4.61 16.43
CA GLY A 19 6.76 -3.47 16.84
C GLY A 19 6.23 -2.10 16.43
N LYS A 20 4.94 -1.98 16.08
CA LYS A 20 4.30 -0.73 15.61
C LYS A 20 4.51 0.45 16.54
N THR A 21 4.20 0.30 17.82
CA THR A 21 4.32 1.41 18.81
C THR A 21 5.74 1.96 18.91
N THR A 22 6.76 1.07 18.90
CA THR A 22 8.16 1.47 18.89
C THR A 22 8.53 2.17 17.60
N ALA A 23 8.07 1.63 16.46
CA ALA A 23 8.30 2.21 15.14
C ALA A 23 7.70 3.62 15.03
N MET A 24 6.49 3.84 15.55
CA MET A 24 5.84 5.15 15.52
C MET A 24 6.61 6.20 16.32
N SER A 25 7.06 5.85 17.54
CA SER A 25 7.88 6.77 18.35
C SER A 25 9.21 7.11 17.66
N TRP A 26 9.81 6.14 16.97
CA TRP A 26 11.04 6.35 16.22
C TRP A 26 10.82 7.19 14.97
N LEU A 27 9.76 6.91 14.20
CA LEU A 27 9.37 7.69 13.02
C LEU A 27 9.08 9.14 13.36
N GLN A 28 8.48 9.43 14.53
CA GLN A 28 8.22 10.80 14.94
C GLN A 28 9.49 11.64 14.94
N ASN A 29 10.54 11.14 15.56
CA ASN A 29 11.82 11.85 15.61
C ASN A 29 12.43 12.01 14.22
N ALA A 30 12.50 10.91 13.47
CA ALA A 30 13.13 10.91 12.15
C ALA A 30 12.43 11.84 11.13
N LEU A 31 11.09 11.86 11.13
CA LEU A 31 10.31 12.75 10.25
C LEU A 31 10.37 14.21 10.71
N THR A 32 10.38 14.46 12.01
CA THR A 32 10.55 15.82 12.55
C THR A 32 11.93 16.36 12.19
N ASP A 33 12.99 15.57 12.32
CA ASP A 33 14.35 15.95 11.93
C ASP A 33 14.46 16.19 10.40
N ALA A 34 13.62 15.50 9.61
CA ALA A 34 13.51 15.72 8.18
C ALA A 34 12.66 16.96 7.79
N GLY A 35 12.11 17.69 8.77
CA GLY A 35 11.40 18.95 8.58
C GLY A 35 9.87 18.82 8.41
N TYR A 36 9.28 17.66 8.66
CA TYR A 36 7.83 17.49 8.65
C TYR A 36 7.17 17.84 9.97
N ALA A 37 5.97 18.42 9.93
CA ALA A 37 5.07 18.42 11.07
C ALA A 37 4.37 17.06 11.14
N VAL A 38 4.56 16.32 12.22
CA VAL A 38 4.06 14.95 12.35
C VAL A 38 2.88 14.90 13.31
N MET A 39 1.79 14.30 12.87
CA MET A 39 0.58 14.10 13.68
C MET A 39 0.28 12.59 13.74
N PHE A 40 0.03 12.07 14.95
CA PHE A 40 -0.27 10.64 15.13
C PHE A 40 -1.73 10.45 15.52
N ILE A 41 -2.41 9.56 14.78
CA ILE A 41 -3.71 9.03 15.17
C ILE A 41 -3.46 7.71 15.89
N PRO A 42 -3.62 7.65 17.23
CA PRO A 42 -3.43 6.41 18.00
C PRO A 42 -4.46 5.35 17.62
N GLU A 43 -4.15 4.08 17.92
CA GLU A 43 -5.02 2.94 17.64
C GLU A 43 -6.42 3.14 18.21
N THR A 44 -7.41 3.16 17.35
CA THR A 44 -8.80 3.48 17.70
C THR A 44 -9.42 2.45 18.62
N CYS A 45 -9.12 1.16 18.41
CA CYS A 45 -9.61 0.07 19.26
C CYS A 45 -9.13 0.21 20.71
N THR A 46 -7.84 0.54 20.90
CA THR A 46 -7.25 0.75 22.22
C THR A 46 -7.91 1.94 22.93
N ASP A 47 -8.14 3.04 22.24
CA ASP A 47 -8.79 4.24 22.80
C ASP A 47 -10.23 3.94 23.25
N LEU A 48 -11.02 3.29 22.41
CA LEU A 48 -12.39 2.87 22.74
C LEU A 48 -12.41 1.92 23.95
N ASN A 49 -11.55 0.90 23.96
CA ASN A 49 -11.47 -0.05 25.05
C ASN A 49 -11.10 0.61 26.38
N ASN A 50 -10.13 1.52 26.39
CA ASN A 50 -9.73 2.29 27.56
C ASN A 50 -10.85 3.20 28.08
N SER A 51 -11.75 3.62 27.19
CA SER A 51 -12.93 4.43 27.52
C SER A 51 -14.17 3.60 27.90
N GLY A 52 -14.05 2.28 27.98
CA GLY A 52 -15.14 1.35 28.35
C GLY A 52 -16.03 0.93 27.18
N VAL A 53 -15.75 1.38 25.94
CA VAL A 53 -16.46 0.94 24.75
C VAL A 53 -15.73 -0.31 24.20
N THR A 54 -16.25 -1.48 24.52
CA THR A 54 -15.59 -2.76 24.19
C THR A 54 -16.52 -3.69 23.41
N ALA A 55 -15.96 -4.67 22.69
CA ALA A 55 -16.75 -5.69 22.02
C ALA A 55 -17.63 -6.47 23.00
N ARG A 56 -17.14 -6.72 24.22
CA ARG A 56 -17.92 -7.43 25.28
C ARG A 56 -19.09 -6.60 25.83
N ALA A 57 -18.98 -5.27 25.83
CA ALA A 57 -20.04 -4.35 26.27
C ALA A 57 -21.06 -4.07 25.14
N SER A 58 -20.75 -4.40 23.91
CA SER A 58 -21.61 -4.23 22.75
C SER A 58 -22.59 -5.38 22.59
N LYS A 59 -23.72 -5.17 21.93
CA LYS A 59 -24.72 -6.22 21.69
C LYS A 59 -24.15 -7.35 20.83
N THR A 60 -23.41 -6.98 19.81
CA THR A 60 -22.71 -7.91 18.91
C THR A 60 -21.33 -7.37 18.60
N ASN A 61 -20.39 -8.23 18.12
CA ASN A 61 -19.12 -7.78 17.59
C ASN A 61 -19.30 -6.81 16.42
N PHE A 62 -20.27 -7.05 15.56
CA PHE A 62 -20.60 -6.15 14.43
C PHE A 62 -20.96 -4.73 14.91
N ASP A 63 -21.77 -4.59 15.98
CA ASP A 63 -22.09 -3.28 16.54
C ASP A 63 -20.84 -2.54 17.03
N PHE A 64 -19.92 -3.26 17.66
CA PHE A 64 -18.62 -2.70 18.09
C PHE A 64 -17.78 -2.24 16.89
N GLN A 65 -17.60 -3.11 15.90
CA GLN A 65 -16.81 -2.79 14.70
C GLN A 65 -17.40 -1.59 13.94
N ARG A 66 -18.71 -1.51 13.84
CA ARG A 66 -19.40 -0.38 13.21
C ARG A 66 -19.15 0.94 13.94
N VAL A 67 -19.07 0.94 15.26
CA VAL A 67 -18.68 2.12 16.08
C VAL A 67 -17.22 2.45 15.85
N GLN A 68 -16.34 1.45 15.88
CA GLN A 68 -14.89 1.60 15.70
C GLN A 68 -14.56 2.22 14.34
N VAL A 69 -15.11 1.71 13.25
CA VAL A 69 -14.91 2.25 11.90
C VAL A 69 -15.35 3.72 11.82
N LYS A 70 -16.52 4.06 12.36
CA LYS A 70 -17.01 5.45 12.36
C LYS A 70 -16.12 6.38 13.19
N TYR A 71 -15.64 5.90 14.31
CA TYR A 71 -14.75 6.68 15.18
C TYR A 71 -13.39 6.87 14.52
N GLN A 72 -12.84 5.87 13.82
CA GLN A 72 -11.62 5.99 13.02
C GLN A 72 -11.77 7.10 11.97
N LEU A 73 -12.85 7.08 11.19
CA LEU A 73 -13.09 8.09 10.15
C LEU A 73 -13.24 9.50 10.72
N LEU A 74 -13.93 9.65 11.85
CA LEU A 74 -14.09 10.93 12.53
C LEU A 74 -12.72 11.49 12.99
N ARG A 75 -11.88 10.65 13.56
CA ARG A 75 -10.53 11.04 13.99
C ARG A 75 -9.68 11.47 12.80
N GLU A 76 -9.67 10.69 11.72
CA GLU A 76 -8.94 11.04 10.50
C GLU A 76 -9.40 12.39 9.93
N GLN A 77 -10.71 12.65 9.93
CA GLN A 77 -11.26 13.94 9.50
C GLN A 77 -10.78 15.10 10.38
N VAL A 78 -10.79 14.94 11.70
CA VAL A 78 -10.33 15.98 12.64
C VAL A 78 -8.83 16.25 12.47
N TYR A 79 -8.02 15.18 12.32
CA TYR A 79 -6.57 15.35 12.12
C TYR A 79 -6.26 15.97 10.75
N ARG A 80 -7.05 15.67 9.73
CA ARG A 80 -6.94 16.32 8.42
C ARG A 80 -7.20 17.82 8.53
N GLN A 81 -8.25 18.24 9.21
CA GLN A 81 -8.54 19.65 9.47
C GLN A 81 -7.41 20.33 10.27
N ALA A 82 -6.85 19.64 11.28
CA ALA A 82 -5.70 20.13 12.03
C ALA A 82 -4.47 20.32 11.14
N ALA A 83 -4.22 19.39 10.22
CA ALA A 83 -3.12 19.49 9.27
C ALA A 83 -3.32 20.63 8.28
N GLU A 84 -4.53 20.87 7.81
CA GLU A 84 -4.88 22.00 6.94
C GLU A 84 -4.68 23.36 7.65
N ALA A 85 -4.91 23.40 8.97
CA ALA A 85 -4.69 24.57 9.80
C ALA A 85 -3.24 24.72 10.32
N SER A 86 -2.35 23.78 9.97
CA SER A 86 -0.95 23.82 10.42
C SER A 86 -0.18 24.98 9.79
N ALA A 87 0.72 25.58 10.57
CA ALA A 87 1.69 26.55 10.06
C ALA A 87 2.78 25.91 9.20
N SER A 88 3.01 24.60 9.33
CA SER A 88 3.95 23.86 8.49
C SER A 88 3.35 23.59 7.11
N LYS A 89 4.18 23.73 6.06
CA LYS A 89 3.80 23.42 4.69
C LYS A 89 3.85 21.93 4.38
N GLU A 90 4.65 21.17 5.11
CA GLU A 90 4.82 19.72 4.96
C GLU A 90 4.30 19.04 6.22
N VAL A 91 3.18 18.34 6.10
CA VAL A 91 2.51 17.64 7.22
C VAL A 91 2.35 16.18 6.91
N VAL A 92 2.69 15.32 7.87
CA VAL A 92 2.48 13.87 7.79
C VAL A 92 1.53 13.43 8.91
N ILE A 93 0.40 12.85 8.54
CA ILE A 93 -0.51 12.18 9.46
C ILE A 93 -0.16 10.69 9.42
N VAL A 94 0.24 10.14 10.56
CA VAL A 94 0.56 8.72 10.73
C VAL A 94 -0.56 8.06 11.52
N CYS A 95 -1.25 7.10 10.91
CA CYS A 95 -2.31 6.33 11.54
C CYS A 95 -1.74 5.04 12.13
N ASP A 96 -1.93 4.81 13.45
CA ASP A 96 -1.76 3.49 14.06
C ASP A 96 -2.98 2.65 13.72
N ARG A 97 -2.87 1.84 12.71
CA ARG A 97 -3.92 1.16 11.96
C ARG A 97 -4.77 2.12 11.11
N GLY A 98 -5.31 1.60 10.05
CA GLY A 98 -6.20 2.31 9.13
C GLY A 98 -7.53 1.59 8.99
N SER A 99 -8.37 2.15 8.14
CA SER A 99 -9.76 1.71 7.97
C SER A 99 -9.95 0.25 7.52
N MET A 100 -8.94 -0.34 6.85
CA MET A 100 -9.03 -1.74 6.41
C MET A 100 -8.62 -2.73 7.51
N ASP A 101 -8.00 -2.28 8.59
CA ASP A 101 -7.55 -3.13 9.69
C ASP A 101 -8.72 -3.74 10.51
N ASP A 102 -9.93 -3.18 10.38
CA ASP A 102 -11.13 -3.70 11.02
C ASP A 102 -11.76 -4.88 10.23
N LYS A 103 -11.46 -4.98 8.92
CA LYS A 103 -12.03 -6.00 8.04
C LYS A 103 -11.77 -7.45 8.49
N PRO A 104 -10.58 -7.82 9.01
CA PRO A 104 -10.30 -9.18 9.52
C PRO A 104 -11.21 -9.64 10.67
N TYR A 105 -11.85 -8.72 11.36
CA TYR A 105 -12.70 -8.99 12.52
C TYR A 105 -14.19 -9.10 12.19
N MET A 106 -14.53 -9.07 10.90
CA MET A 106 -15.91 -9.10 10.39
C MET A 106 -16.05 -10.11 9.25
N THR A 107 -17.29 -10.52 8.97
CA THR A 107 -17.60 -11.22 7.72
C THR A 107 -17.58 -10.24 6.54
N ALA A 108 -17.49 -10.78 5.32
CA ALA A 108 -17.53 -9.95 4.11
C ALA A 108 -18.85 -9.16 4.00
N GLU A 109 -19.96 -9.77 4.39
CA GLU A 109 -21.30 -9.17 4.39
C GLU A 109 -21.42 -8.04 5.41
N GLU A 110 -20.86 -8.23 6.62
CA GLU A 110 -20.82 -7.22 7.67
C GLU A 110 -19.99 -6.01 7.24
N PHE A 111 -18.81 -6.24 6.66
CA PHE A 111 -17.98 -5.16 6.15
C PHE A 111 -18.65 -4.40 5.00
N ALA A 112 -19.26 -5.12 4.05
CA ALA A 112 -20.04 -4.51 2.96
C ALA A 112 -21.23 -3.68 3.47
N ALA A 113 -21.89 -4.13 4.56
CA ALA A 113 -22.98 -3.37 5.18
C ALA A 113 -22.50 -2.04 5.78
N ILE A 114 -21.32 -2.03 6.43
CA ILE A 114 -20.71 -0.79 6.94
C ILE A 114 -20.36 0.15 5.79
N LEU A 115 -19.71 -0.34 4.74
CA LEU A 115 -19.36 0.48 3.57
C LEU A 115 -20.61 1.10 2.93
N LYS A 116 -21.69 0.32 2.79
CA LYS A 116 -22.97 0.80 2.27
C LYS A 116 -23.57 1.90 3.14
N GLU A 117 -23.53 1.74 4.47
CA GLU A 117 -24.00 2.77 5.42
C GLU A 117 -23.19 4.08 5.30
N LEU A 118 -21.90 3.96 5.04
CA LEU A 118 -20.98 5.10 4.87
C LEU A 118 -21.06 5.72 3.46
N GLY A 119 -21.81 5.12 2.52
CA GLY A 119 -21.84 5.55 1.12
C GLY A 119 -20.48 5.39 0.42
N GLN A 120 -19.66 4.44 0.87
CA GLN A 120 -18.32 4.17 0.36
C GLN A 120 -18.30 2.85 -0.41
N ASN A 121 -17.34 2.69 -1.31
CA ASN A 121 -16.94 1.37 -1.80
C ASN A 121 -15.56 0.99 -1.24
N GLU A 122 -15.21 -0.29 -1.30
CA GLU A 122 -13.98 -0.82 -0.70
C GLU A 122 -12.72 -0.16 -1.29
N VAL A 123 -12.70 0.13 -2.58
CA VAL A 123 -11.55 0.75 -3.25
C VAL A 123 -11.30 2.15 -2.74
N ALA A 124 -12.33 3.01 -2.73
CA ALA A 124 -12.22 4.37 -2.21
C ALA A 124 -11.85 4.40 -0.72
N PHE A 125 -12.40 3.45 0.05
CA PHE A 125 -12.17 3.31 1.48
C PHE A 125 -10.72 2.88 1.79
N ARG A 126 -10.16 1.98 0.97
CA ARG A 126 -8.77 1.52 1.06
C ARG A 126 -7.78 2.56 0.55
N ASP A 127 -8.02 3.09 -0.66
CA ASP A 127 -7.05 3.89 -1.41
C ASP A 127 -7.04 5.39 -1.03
N LYS A 128 -7.73 5.76 0.06
CA LYS A 128 -7.71 7.14 0.58
C LYS A 128 -6.37 7.53 1.21
N TYR A 129 -5.56 6.58 1.63
CA TYR A 129 -4.24 6.80 2.20
C TYR A 129 -3.18 6.92 1.11
N ASP A 130 -2.11 7.66 1.38
CA ASP A 130 -1.01 7.83 0.44
C ASP A 130 -0.08 6.59 0.43
N ALA A 131 0.13 5.97 1.58
CA ALA A 131 0.87 4.70 1.69
C ALA A 131 0.45 3.89 2.91
N VAL A 132 0.67 2.58 2.84
CA VAL A 132 0.41 1.61 3.91
C VAL A 132 1.65 0.75 4.13
N PHE A 133 2.14 0.74 5.36
CA PHE A 133 3.33 -0.03 5.76
C PHE A 133 2.89 -1.15 6.69
N HIS A 134 2.90 -2.37 6.17
CA HIS A 134 2.57 -3.56 6.94
C HIS A 134 3.83 -4.11 7.60
N MET A 135 3.92 -3.99 8.91
CA MET A 135 4.99 -4.58 9.71
C MET A 135 4.61 -6.01 10.06
N VAL A 136 5.36 -6.98 9.56
CA VAL A 136 5.12 -8.40 9.83
C VAL A 136 5.29 -8.70 11.31
N THR A 137 4.39 -9.51 11.88
CA THR A 137 4.44 -9.94 13.29
C THR A 137 5.76 -10.62 13.64
N ALA A 138 6.27 -10.41 14.86
CA ALA A 138 7.43 -11.15 15.36
C ALA A 138 7.17 -12.67 15.47
N ALA A 139 5.92 -13.10 15.54
CA ALA A 139 5.55 -14.53 15.51
C ALA A 139 6.01 -15.25 14.23
N LYS A 140 6.42 -14.50 13.18
CA LYS A 140 6.93 -15.02 11.93
C LYS A 140 8.37 -14.54 11.70
N GLY A 141 9.34 -15.44 11.91
CA GLY A 141 10.77 -15.19 11.65
C GLY A 141 11.51 -14.38 12.73
N ALA A 142 10.86 -14.08 13.86
CA ALA A 142 11.46 -13.39 15.01
C ALA A 142 10.82 -13.87 16.33
N GLU A 143 10.47 -15.16 16.43
CA GLU A 143 9.64 -15.76 17.47
C GLU A 143 10.23 -15.54 18.87
N ALA A 144 11.56 -15.45 19.00
CA ALA A 144 12.23 -15.18 20.28
C ALA A 144 11.85 -13.80 20.88
N PHE A 145 11.32 -12.89 20.06
CA PHE A 145 10.88 -11.56 20.48
C PHE A 145 9.36 -11.43 20.59
N TYR A 146 8.63 -12.52 20.30
CA TYR A 146 7.19 -12.56 20.53
C TYR A 146 6.90 -12.67 22.02
N THR A 147 6.29 -11.66 22.63
CA THR A 147 5.91 -11.66 24.05
C THR A 147 4.51 -11.10 24.21
N THR A 148 3.73 -11.72 25.08
CA THR A 148 2.41 -11.24 25.51
C THR A 148 2.46 -10.35 26.75
N ASP A 149 3.63 -10.24 27.40
CA ASP A 149 3.79 -9.57 28.71
C ASP A 149 3.61 -8.06 28.64
N ASN A 150 3.80 -7.47 27.48
CA ASN A 150 3.73 -6.01 27.29
C ASN A 150 2.32 -5.47 27.07
N ASN A 151 1.29 -6.33 26.98
CA ASN A 151 -0.09 -5.91 26.81
C ASN A 151 -1.04 -6.96 27.37
N THR A 152 -1.67 -6.68 28.51
CA THR A 152 -2.62 -7.55 29.20
C THR A 152 -3.88 -7.90 28.41
N ALA A 153 -4.13 -7.19 27.30
CA ALA A 153 -5.24 -7.50 26.39
C ALA A 153 -4.87 -8.56 25.32
N ARG A 154 -3.62 -9.00 25.27
CA ARG A 154 -3.15 -10.00 24.29
C ARG A 154 -3.29 -11.40 24.85
N VAL A 155 -4.01 -12.23 24.11
CA VAL A 155 -4.26 -13.65 24.44
C VAL A 155 -3.95 -14.58 23.27
N GLU A 156 -3.50 -14.01 22.14
CA GLU A 156 -3.27 -14.77 20.90
C GLU A 156 -2.05 -15.69 21.02
N THR A 157 -2.17 -16.91 20.56
CA THR A 157 -1.04 -17.83 20.34
C THR A 157 -0.17 -17.35 19.16
N LEU A 158 0.99 -17.98 18.97
CA LEU A 158 1.84 -17.68 17.80
C LEU A 158 1.10 -17.92 16.48
N GLU A 159 0.36 -19.02 16.38
CA GLU A 159 -0.41 -19.38 15.20
C GLU A 159 -1.54 -18.39 14.92
N GLU A 160 -2.28 -18.01 15.95
CA GLU A 160 -3.35 -16.99 15.84
C GLU A 160 -2.79 -15.62 15.43
N ALA A 161 -1.62 -15.25 15.95
CA ALA A 161 -0.96 -14.00 15.57
C ALA A 161 -0.51 -14.01 14.10
N ILE A 162 0.02 -15.13 13.60
CA ILE A 162 0.40 -15.29 12.18
C ILE A 162 -0.84 -15.22 11.29
N GLU A 163 -1.93 -15.92 11.68
CA GLU A 163 -3.18 -15.90 10.92
C GLU A 163 -3.79 -14.51 10.86
N LEU A 164 -3.81 -13.78 11.97
CA LEU A 164 -4.33 -12.42 12.04
C LEU A 164 -3.47 -11.45 11.23
N ASP A 165 -2.14 -11.60 11.26
CA ASP A 165 -1.22 -10.81 10.45
C ASP A 165 -1.48 -11.01 8.96
N ALA A 166 -1.65 -12.26 8.52
CA ALA A 166 -1.97 -12.60 7.14
C ALA A 166 -3.34 -12.03 6.70
N LYS A 167 -4.37 -12.11 7.54
CA LYS A 167 -5.70 -11.51 7.29
C LYS A 167 -5.62 -9.99 7.19
N THR A 168 -4.82 -9.35 8.04
CA THR A 168 -4.61 -7.91 8.03
C THR A 168 -3.90 -7.48 6.74
N LEU A 169 -2.85 -8.20 6.34
CA LEU A 169 -2.16 -7.95 5.07
C LEU A 169 -3.11 -8.12 3.87
N ALA A 170 -3.89 -9.20 3.85
CA ALA A 170 -4.87 -9.47 2.79
C ALA A 170 -5.96 -8.40 2.68
N ALA A 171 -6.34 -7.76 3.78
CA ALA A 171 -7.31 -6.66 3.78
C ALA A 171 -6.79 -5.44 2.98
N TRP A 172 -5.49 -5.19 2.99
CA TRP A 172 -4.83 -4.11 2.26
C TRP A 172 -4.43 -4.47 0.82
N ALA A 173 -4.63 -5.73 0.39
CA ALA A 173 -4.32 -6.15 -0.97
C ALA A 173 -4.95 -5.21 -2.02
N GLY A 174 -4.17 -4.84 -3.03
CA GLY A 174 -4.58 -3.90 -4.08
C GLY A 174 -4.36 -2.42 -3.75
N HIS A 175 -3.95 -2.04 -2.51
CA HIS A 175 -3.50 -0.68 -2.25
C HIS A 175 -2.24 -0.37 -3.10
N PRO A 176 -2.14 0.80 -3.78
CA PRO A 176 -1.04 1.09 -4.71
C PRO A 176 0.33 1.13 -4.04
N HIS A 177 0.38 1.63 -2.82
CA HIS A 177 1.61 1.79 -2.04
C HIS A 177 1.53 0.95 -0.75
N LEU A 178 1.20 -0.33 -0.88
CA LEU A 178 1.35 -1.30 0.20
C LEU A 178 2.82 -1.75 0.22
N ARG A 179 3.50 -1.55 1.35
CA ARG A 179 4.89 -1.99 1.58
C ARG A 179 4.93 -2.97 2.75
N ILE A 180 5.56 -4.10 2.54
CA ILE A 180 5.71 -5.16 3.55
C ILE A 180 7.08 -5.04 4.19
N ILE A 181 7.10 -4.78 5.49
CA ILE A 181 8.32 -4.65 6.31
C ILE A 181 8.47 -5.93 7.14
N ASP A 182 9.19 -6.88 6.58
CA ASP A 182 9.40 -8.22 7.13
C ASP A 182 10.46 -8.27 8.25
N ASN A 183 10.74 -9.48 8.76
CA ASN A 183 11.72 -9.75 9.80
C ASN A 183 13.05 -10.30 9.24
N SER A 184 13.40 -10.03 7.99
CA SER A 184 14.65 -10.47 7.35
C SER A 184 15.91 -9.86 7.96
N THR A 185 15.77 -8.78 8.74
CA THR A 185 16.86 -8.15 9.50
C THR A 185 16.51 -8.09 10.98
N ASP A 186 17.46 -7.66 11.82
CA ASP A 186 17.16 -7.30 13.20
C ASP A 186 16.15 -6.14 13.28
N PHE A 187 15.67 -5.85 14.48
CA PHE A 187 14.62 -4.84 14.67
C PHE A 187 15.08 -3.43 14.27
N ASN A 188 16.36 -3.07 14.48
CA ASN A 188 16.89 -1.79 14.04
C ASN A 188 16.93 -1.69 12.51
N GLY A 189 17.37 -2.73 11.84
CA GLY A 189 17.32 -2.84 10.38
C GLY A 189 15.90 -2.75 9.84
N LYS A 190 14.93 -3.38 10.52
CA LYS A 190 13.49 -3.26 10.20
C LYS A 190 13.01 -1.81 10.28
N LEU A 191 13.39 -1.06 11.33
CA LEU A 191 13.04 0.36 11.46
C LEU A 191 13.68 1.23 10.36
N VAL A 192 14.94 0.98 10.02
CA VAL A 192 15.64 1.70 8.94
C VAL A 192 14.96 1.46 7.60
N ARG A 193 14.55 0.22 7.29
CA ARG A 193 13.79 -0.10 6.08
C ARG A 193 12.44 0.60 6.07
N LEU A 194 11.70 0.58 7.19
CA LEU A 194 10.45 1.30 7.32
C LEU A 194 10.62 2.80 7.01
N LEU A 195 11.63 3.47 7.60
CA LEU A 195 11.88 4.89 7.33
C LEU A 195 12.18 5.14 5.85
N ARG A 196 13.01 4.31 5.24
CA ARG A 196 13.33 4.42 3.80
C ARG A 196 12.06 4.39 2.97
N GLU A 197 11.18 3.41 3.19
CA GLU A 197 9.92 3.27 2.48
C GLU A 197 8.97 4.45 2.74
N VAL A 198 8.91 4.94 4.00
CA VAL A 198 8.13 6.14 4.34
C VAL A 198 8.66 7.36 3.59
N MET A 199 9.96 7.59 3.59
CA MET A 199 10.56 8.74 2.89
C MET A 199 10.32 8.67 1.38
N THR A 200 10.37 7.47 0.80
CA THR A 200 10.02 7.24 -0.60
C THR A 200 8.56 7.62 -0.88
N ALA A 201 7.63 7.18 -0.05
CA ALA A 201 6.20 7.52 -0.18
C ALA A 201 5.93 9.02 0.00
N LEU A 202 6.79 9.73 0.74
CA LEU A 202 6.75 11.20 0.89
C LEU A 202 7.44 11.94 -0.27
N GLY A 203 7.77 11.25 -1.36
CA GLY A 203 8.36 11.84 -2.57
C GLY A 203 9.83 12.17 -2.46
N LYS A 204 10.55 11.62 -1.46
CA LYS A 204 12.00 11.74 -1.44
C LYS A 204 12.61 10.77 -2.46
N PRO A 205 13.70 11.17 -3.13
CA PRO A 205 14.37 10.30 -4.08
C PRO A 205 14.74 8.97 -3.45
N ALA A 206 14.33 7.89 -4.09
CA ALA A 206 14.68 6.53 -3.70
C ALA A 206 15.46 5.84 -4.82
N PRO A 207 16.35 4.89 -4.49
CA PRO A 207 16.86 3.95 -5.47
C PRO A 207 15.70 3.22 -6.14
N PHE A 208 15.89 2.87 -7.41
CA PHE A 208 14.90 2.11 -8.16
C PHE A 208 14.51 0.83 -7.40
N GLU A 209 13.22 0.56 -7.26
CA GLU A 209 12.72 -0.65 -6.60
C GLU A 209 13.17 -1.89 -7.37
N HIS A 210 13.65 -2.88 -6.62
CA HIS A 210 14.04 -4.17 -7.20
C HIS A 210 12.80 -5.06 -7.36
N ALA A 211 12.21 -5.02 -8.54
CA ALA A 211 11.11 -5.90 -8.89
C ALA A 211 11.57 -6.98 -9.85
N ARG A 212 11.33 -8.24 -9.52
CA ARG A 212 11.52 -9.34 -10.47
C ARG A 212 10.26 -9.55 -11.29
N ARG A 213 10.44 -9.81 -12.59
CA ARG A 213 9.35 -9.97 -13.54
C ARG A 213 9.47 -11.30 -14.28
N PHE A 214 8.36 -11.99 -14.37
CA PHE A 214 8.29 -13.31 -15.00
C PHE A 214 7.16 -13.35 -16.02
N LEU A 215 7.42 -13.91 -17.18
CA LEU A 215 6.34 -14.36 -18.05
C LEU A 215 5.83 -15.70 -17.51
N ILE A 216 4.53 -15.77 -17.33
CA ILE A 216 3.84 -16.98 -16.88
C ILE A 216 2.83 -17.43 -17.95
N ASP A 217 2.44 -18.71 -17.93
CA ASP A 217 1.27 -19.17 -18.66
C ASP A 217 0.04 -18.37 -18.17
N MET A 218 -0.96 -18.22 -19.04
CA MET A 218 -2.20 -17.52 -18.65
C MET A 218 -2.83 -18.21 -17.45
N PRO A 219 -2.88 -17.56 -16.26
CA PRO A 219 -3.42 -18.18 -15.06
C PRO A 219 -4.96 -18.20 -15.07
N ASP A 220 -5.53 -19.05 -14.24
CA ASP A 220 -6.97 -19.10 -14.04
C ASP A 220 -7.48 -17.83 -13.34
N ARG A 221 -8.26 -17.04 -14.07
CA ARG A 221 -8.86 -15.80 -13.54
C ARG A 221 -9.87 -16.09 -12.44
N ALA A 222 -10.66 -17.16 -12.58
CA ALA A 222 -11.67 -17.49 -11.59
C ALA A 222 -11.02 -17.85 -10.24
N TRP A 223 -9.86 -18.52 -10.27
CA TRP A 223 -9.10 -18.76 -9.06
C TRP A 223 -8.63 -17.46 -8.40
N LEU A 224 -8.05 -16.51 -9.18
CA LEU A 224 -7.60 -15.21 -8.68
C LEU A 224 -8.76 -14.38 -8.11
N GLU A 225 -9.91 -14.35 -8.80
CA GLU A 225 -11.09 -13.59 -8.40
C GLU A 225 -11.74 -14.12 -7.11
N ASN A 226 -11.66 -15.44 -6.88
CA ASN A 226 -12.21 -16.08 -5.69
C ASN A 226 -11.20 -16.19 -4.53
N HIS A 227 -9.92 -15.85 -4.76
CA HIS A 227 -8.91 -15.96 -3.72
C HIS A 227 -9.07 -14.86 -2.66
N PRO A 228 -9.18 -15.19 -1.35
CA PRO A 228 -9.50 -14.22 -0.29
C PRO A 228 -8.44 -13.11 -0.14
N ALA A 229 -7.18 -13.44 -0.43
CA ALA A 229 -6.05 -12.51 -0.36
C ALA A 229 -5.68 -11.89 -1.72
N CYS A 230 -6.59 -11.91 -2.71
CA CYS A 230 -6.39 -11.32 -4.01
C CYS A 230 -7.39 -10.19 -4.28
N ARG A 231 -6.91 -9.12 -4.93
CA ARG A 231 -7.76 -8.00 -5.35
C ARG A 231 -7.46 -7.63 -6.79
N ARG A 232 -8.54 -7.44 -7.56
CA ARG A 232 -8.49 -6.97 -8.94
C ARG A 232 -8.38 -5.44 -8.99
N VAL A 233 -7.50 -4.95 -9.85
CA VAL A 233 -7.29 -3.52 -10.10
C VAL A 233 -7.17 -3.27 -11.59
N GLU A 234 -7.83 -2.26 -12.11
CA GLU A 234 -7.68 -1.76 -13.47
C GLU A 234 -6.61 -0.67 -13.52
N ILE A 235 -5.73 -0.73 -14.50
CA ILE A 235 -4.63 0.22 -14.64
C ILE A 235 -4.58 0.72 -16.08
N ILE A 236 -4.49 2.05 -16.23
CA ILE A 236 -4.17 2.71 -17.50
C ILE A 236 -2.97 3.61 -17.24
N GLN A 237 -1.87 3.34 -17.97
CA GLN A 237 -0.64 4.14 -17.93
C GLN A 237 -0.45 4.86 -19.25
N THR A 238 -0.25 6.17 -19.20
CA THR A 238 -0.02 7.02 -20.39
C THR A 238 1.31 7.73 -20.21
N TYR A 239 2.20 7.56 -21.18
CA TYR A 239 3.46 8.31 -21.24
C TYR A 239 3.20 9.71 -21.76
N LEU A 240 3.88 10.68 -21.19
CA LEU A 240 3.82 12.08 -21.58
C LEU A 240 5.05 12.43 -22.42
N THR A 241 4.94 13.49 -23.20
CA THR A 241 6.08 14.06 -23.93
C THR A 241 7.19 14.42 -22.95
N ASP A 242 8.43 14.00 -23.25
CA ASP A 242 9.59 14.28 -22.42
C ASP A 242 9.83 15.79 -22.28
N VAL A 243 10.08 16.24 -21.06
CA VAL A 243 10.44 17.62 -20.75
C VAL A 243 11.81 17.63 -20.08
N GLN A 244 12.77 18.34 -20.67
CA GLN A 244 14.14 18.48 -20.14
C GLN A 244 14.87 17.16 -19.87
N GLY A 245 14.51 16.08 -20.58
CA GLY A 245 15.11 14.76 -20.40
C GLY A 245 14.48 13.91 -19.30
N GLU A 246 13.44 14.42 -18.65
CA GLU A 246 12.64 13.67 -17.67
C GLU A 246 11.57 12.85 -18.38
N LYS A 247 11.53 11.56 -18.10
CA LYS A 247 10.46 10.67 -18.56
C LYS A 247 9.32 10.71 -17.58
N ARG A 248 8.15 11.15 -18.05
CA ARG A 248 6.95 11.27 -17.23
C ARG A 248 5.89 10.31 -17.72
N ARG A 249 5.16 9.73 -16.77
CA ARG A 249 3.95 8.96 -17.06
C ARG A 249 2.86 9.30 -16.05
N ILE A 250 1.63 9.28 -16.51
CA ILE A 250 0.46 9.35 -15.65
C ILE A 250 -0.22 7.99 -15.59
N CYS A 251 -0.80 7.69 -14.44
CA CYS A 251 -1.47 6.43 -14.17
C CYS A 251 -2.86 6.69 -13.59
N MET A 252 -3.86 6.03 -14.15
CA MET A 252 -5.17 5.84 -13.53
C MET A 252 -5.23 4.41 -13.01
N ARG A 253 -5.57 4.25 -11.74
CA ARG A 253 -5.65 2.94 -11.07
C ARG A 253 -6.88 2.86 -10.18
N GLY A 254 -7.58 1.75 -10.19
CA GLY A 254 -8.75 1.51 -9.35
C GLY A 254 -9.64 0.41 -9.88
N SER A 255 -10.85 0.34 -9.36
CA SER A 255 -11.93 -0.54 -9.86
C SER A 255 -13.30 0.02 -9.47
N ASP A 256 -14.35 -0.54 -10.06
CA ASP A 256 -15.76 -0.29 -9.68
C ASP A 256 -16.14 1.20 -9.60
N GLY A 257 -15.60 2.00 -10.53
CA GLY A 257 -15.87 3.43 -10.62
C GLY A 257 -15.08 4.32 -9.66
N SER A 258 -14.22 3.73 -8.82
CA SER A 258 -13.31 4.46 -7.94
C SER A 258 -11.88 4.36 -8.45
N TYR A 259 -11.33 5.51 -8.83
CA TYR A 259 -9.98 5.60 -9.38
C TYR A 259 -9.18 6.67 -8.66
N ILE A 260 -7.88 6.40 -8.56
CA ILE A 260 -6.85 7.34 -8.09
C ILE A 260 -5.86 7.58 -9.22
N TYR A 261 -5.20 8.72 -9.18
CA TYR A 261 -4.37 9.20 -10.27
C TYR A 261 -3.00 9.59 -9.74
N TYR A 262 -1.96 9.22 -10.49
CA TYR A 262 -0.56 9.51 -10.15
C TYR A 262 0.19 10.02 -11.37
N MET A 263 1.19 10.84 -11.12
CA MET A 263 2.26 11.14 -12.07
C MET A 263 3.57 10.56 -11.51
N THR A 264 4.22 9.73 -12.30
CA THR A 264 5.56 9.23 -12.02
C THR A 264 6.54 9.96 -12.93
N THR A 265 7.63 10.47 -12.33
CA THR A 265 8.74 11.11 -13.07
C THR A 265 10.00 10.31 -12.82
N HIS A 266 10.68 9.94 -13.90
CA HIS A 266 11.99 9.30 -13.85
C HIS A 266 13.04 10.32 -14.29
N CYS A 267 14.04 10.55 -13.45
CA CYS A 267 15.18 11.40 -13.77
C CYS A 267 16.49 10.68 -13.45
N THR A 268 17.59 11.21 -13.96
CA THR A 268 18.92 10.71 -13.62
C THR A 268 19.56 11.67 -12.62
N GLY A 269 19.96 11.15 -11.47
CA GLY A 269 20.69 11.91 -10.45
C GLY A 269 22.05 12.37 -10.95
N THR A 270 22.65 13.31 -10.26
CA THR A 270 23.99 13.85 -10.58
C THR A 270 25.11 12.81 -10.47
N ASP A 271 24.87 11.73 -9.76
CA ASP A 271 25.73 10.56 -9.60
C ASP A 271 25.47 9.45 -10.61
N GLY A 272 24.52 9.65 -11.56
CA GLY A 272 24.09 8.67 -12.54
C GLY A 272 23.05 7.69 -12.02
N SER A 273 22.61 7.81 -10.77
CA SER A 273 21.52 6.99 -10.22
C SER A 273 20.20 7.30 -10.91
N ARG A 274 19.36 6.28 -11.05
CA ARG A 274 17.98 6.48 -11.52
C ARG A 274 17.12 6.85 -10.32
N ILE A 275 16.44 7.97 -10.43
CA ILE A 275 15.55 8.50 -9.40
C ILE A 275 14.13 8.45 -9.94
N GLU A 276 13.24 7.88 -9.15
CA GLU A 276 11.80 7.92 -9.39
C GLU A 276 11.14 8.81 -8.35
N THR A 277 10.22 9.67 -8.79
CA THR A 277 9.33 10.41 -7.90
C THR A 277 7.90 10.18 -8.34
N GLU A 278 7.02 10.01 -7.38
CA GLU A 278 5.60 9.86 -7.65
C GLU A 278 4.79 10.92 -6.92
N LYS A 279 3.79 11.46 -7.61
CA LYS A 279 2.90 12.48 -7.07
C LYS A 279 1.45 12.08 -7.34
N ARG A 280 0.62 12.08 -6.31
CA ARG A 280 -0.83 11.94 -6.44
C ARG A 280 -1.42 13.15 -7.15
N LEU A 281 -2.36 12.90 -8.07
CA LEU A 281 -3.03 13.90 -8.86
C LEU A 281 -4.52 13.98 -8.50
N SER A 282 -5.10 15.17 -8.67
CA SER A 282 -6.55 15.30 -8.78
C SER A 282 -7.01 14.76 -10.15
N LEU A 283 -8.32 14.51 -10.29
CA LEU A 283 -8.90 14.14 -11.58
C LEU A 283 -8.67 15.24 -12.63
N ASP A 284 -8.81 16.50 -12.22
CA ASP A 284 -8.64 17.66 -13.13
C ASP A 284 -7.19 17.76 -13.61
N ASP A 285 -6.20 17.62 -12.72
CA ASP A 285 -4.77 17.60 -13.09
C ASP A 285 -4.46 16.43 -14.04
N TYR A 286 -5.02 15.24 -13.75
CA TYR A 286 -4.84 14.06 -14.61
C TYR A 286 -5.40 14.32 -16.02
N GLN A 287 -6.62 14.88 -16.11
CA GLN A 287 -7.25 15.20 -17.40
C GLN A 287 -6.46 16.27 -18.17
N GLN A 288 -5.90 17.27 -17.48
CA GLN A 288 -5.06 18.27 -18.09
C GLN A 288 -3.77 17.65 -18.64
N LEU A 289 -3.09 16.81 -17.87
CA LEU A 289 -1.87 16.13 -18.29
C LEU A 289 -2.09 15.14 -19.45
N MET A 290 -3.29 14.59 -19.60
CA MET A 290 -3.64 13.75 -20.77
C MET A 290 -3.47 14.48 -22.10
N MET A 291 -3.52 15.82 -22.12
CA MET A 291 -3.26 16.62 -23.33
C MET A 291 -1.78 16.65 -23.72
N GLU A 292 -0.89 16.25 -22.80
CA GLU A 292 0.56 16.15 -23.04
C GLU A 292 0.99 14.72 -23.39
N ALA A 293 0.05 13.82 -23.69
CA ALA A 293 0.36 12.43 -24.03
C ALA A 293 1.33 12.35 -25.22
N ASP A 294 2.34 11.49 -25.10
CA ASP A 294 3.31 11.25 -26.18
C ASP A 294 2.62 10.57 -27.36
N PRO A 295 2.56 11.19 -28.54
CA PRO A 295 1.90 10.63 -29.71
C PRO A 295 2.61 9.38 -30.26
N MET A 296 3.85 9.09 -29.84
CA MET A 296 4.61 7.91 -30.22
C MET A 296 4.37 6.71 -29.27
N CYS A 297 3.53 6.89 -28.26
CA CYS A 297 3.19 5.88 -27.27
C CYS A 297 1.70 5.65 -27.19
N MET A 298 1.30 4.38 -27.16
CA MET A 298 -0.09 4.01 -26.83
C MET A 298 -0.24 3.85 -25.32
N PRO A 299 -1.39 4.21 -24.76
CA PRO A 299 -1.67 3.91 -23.35
C PRO A 299 -1.63 2.41 -23.08
N ILE A 300 -0.90 2.00 -22.06
CA ILE A 300 -0.89 0.62 -21.58
C ILE A 300 -2.15 0.41 -20.72
N ARG A 301 -2.99 -0.52 -21.16
CA ARG A 301 -4.16 -0.97 -20.42
C ARG A 301 -3.90 -2.36 -19.89
N LYS A 302 -4.14 -2.58 -18.60
CA LYS A 302 -4.01 -3.90 -17.99
C LYS A 302 -4.98 -4.08 -16.82
N THR A 303 -5.37 -5.33 -16.60
CA THR A 303 -6.01 -5.74 -15.36
C THR A 303 -4.95 -6.38 -14.49
N ARG A 304 -4.75 -5.88 -13.29
CA ARG A 304 -3.82 -6.40 -12.31
C ARG A 304 -4.57 -7.15 -11.21
N TYR A 305 -4.08 -8.31 -10.87
CA TYR A 305 -4.49 -9.05 -9.68
C TYR A 305 -3.36 -8.96 -8.66
N CYS A 306 -3.64 -8.31 -7.52
CA CYS A 306 -2.70 -8.17 -6.41
C CYS A 306 -2.97 -9.32 -5.43
N LEU A 307 -2.11 -10.31 -5.42
CA LEU A 307 -2.19 -11.50 -4.57
C LEU A 307 -1.19 -11.38 -3.43
N MET A 308 -1.67 -11.49 -2.20
CA MET A 308 -0.81 -11.66 -1.03
C MET A 308 -0.61 -13.15 -0.78
N ASP A 309 0.63 -13.61 -0.87
CA ASP A 309 1.01 -14.99 -0.55
C ASP A 309 2.25 -14.97 0.34
N ASP A 310 2.13 -15.61 1.49
CA ASP A 310 3.10 -15.54 2.57
C ASP A 310 3.44 -14.09 2.97
N ALA A 311 4.67 -13.64 2.79
CA ALA A 311 5.10 -12.26 3.05
C ALA A 311 5.38 -11.49 1.75
N HIS A 312 4.87 -11.96 0.62
CA HIS A 312 5.12 -11.34 -0.69
C HIS A 312 3.81 -10.81 -1.30
N ALA A 313 3.94 -9.67 -1.95
CA ALA A 313 2.91 -9.12 -2.81
C ALA A 313 3.21 -9.49 -4.26
N PHE A 314 2.42 -10.39 -4.81
CA PHE A 314 2.50 -10.77 -6.22
C PHE A 314 1.52 -9.95 -7.04
N GLU A 315 1.98 -9.39 -8.13
CA GLU A 315 1.18 -8.64 -9.07
C GLU A 315 1.10 -9.39 -10.40
N VAL A 316 -0.11 -9.82 -10.78
CA VAL A 316 -0.36 -10.56 -12.01
C VAL A 316 -1.06 -9.66 -13.01
N ASP A 317 -0.35 -9.23 -14.03
CA ASP A 317 -0.83 -8.30 -15.05
C ASP A 317 -1.33 -9.04 -16.30
N PHE A 318 -2.61 -8.81 -16.61
CA PHE A 318 -3.26 -9.28 -17.82
C PHE A 318 -3.36 -8.11 -18.81
N TYR A 319 -2.71 -8.28 -19.95
CA TYR A 319 -2.76 -7.32 -21.05
C TYR A 319 -3.80 -7.77 -22.08
N PRO A 320 -4.66 -6.87 -22.60
CA PRO A 320 -5.70 -7.25 -23.58
C PRO A 320 -5.16 -7.94 -24.85
N ALA A 321 -3.94 -7.59 -25.26
CA ALA A 321 -3.29 -8.15 -26.44
C ALA A 321 -2.68 -9.55 -26.21
N TRP A 322 -2.60 -10.02 -24.96
CA TRP A 322 -2.01 -11.32 -24.63
C TRP A 322 -3.10 -12.35 -24.34
N GLN A 323 -3.07 -13.49 -25.05
CA GLN A 323 -4.07 -14.55 -24.90
C GLN A 323 -3.53 -15.78 -24.18
N ASP A 324 -2.22 -16.02 -24.25
CA ASP A 324 -1.55 -17.25 -23.78
C ASP A 324 -0.57 -17.01 -22.61
N LYS A 325 -0.43 -15.77 -22.17
CA LYS A 325 0.54 -15.40 -21.14
C LYS A 325 0.07 -14.21 -20.31
N ALA A 326 0.65 -14.09 -19.11
CA ALA A 326 0.52 -12.92 -18.24
C ALA A 326 1.92 -12.52 -17.73
N MET A 327 2.02 -11.34 -17.11
CA MET A 327 3.22 -10.89 -16.41
C MET A 327 3.00 -11.08 -14.92
N LEU A 328 3.90 -11.80 -14.26
CA LEU A 328 3.99 -11.86 -12.82
C LEU A 328 5.11 -10.91 -12.38
N GLN A 329 4.84 -10.06 -11.43
CA GLN A 329 5.82 -9.17 -10.80
C GLN A 329 5.80 -9.38 -9.28
N VAL A 330 6.97 -9.33 -8.66
CA VAL A 330 7.13 -9.33 -7.20
C VAL A 330 8.19 -8.29 -6.84
N GLU A 331 7.87 -7.45 -5.86
CA GLU A 331 8.81 -6.49 -5.28
C GLU A 331 9.61 -7.16 -4.17
N LEU A 332 10.90 -6.92 -4.12
CA LEU A 332 11.83 -7.55 -3.18
C LEU A 332 12.59 -6.50 -2.40
N ASN A 333 12.71 -6.72 -1.10
CA ASN A 333 13.58 -5.91 -0.23
C ASN A 333 15.07 -6.15 -0.50
N ASP A 334 15.42 -7.37 -0.95
CA ASP A 334 16.76 -7.77 -1.35
C ASP A 334 16.70 -8.35 -2.77
N PRO A 335 17.44 -7.78 -3.74
CA PRO A 335 17.46 -8.27 -5.12
C PRO A 335 17.90 -9.72 -5.27
N GLU A 336 18.73 -10.21 -4.35
CA GLU A 336 19.28 -11.57 -4.34
C GLU A 336 18.37 -12.55 -3.55
N ALA A 337 17.25 -12.08 -2.98
CA ALA A 337 16.35 -12.94 -2.23
C ALA A 337 15.74 -14.02 -3.13
N ASP A 338 15.70 -15.23 -2.61
CA ASP A 338 15.01 -16.33 -3.27
C ASP A 338 13.50 -16.14 -3.16
N VAL A 339 12.80 -16.22 -4.28
CA VAL A 339 11.34 -16.00 -4.34
C VAL A 339 10.65 -17.32 -4.61
N HIS A 340 9.88 -17.77 -3.66
CA HIS A 340 8.97 -18.90 -3.87
C HIS A 340 7.74 -18.40 -4.64
N ILE A 341 7.68 -18.76 -5.94
CA ILE A 341 6.51 -18.44 -6.76
C ILE A 341 5.42 -19.48 -6.49
N PRO A 342 4.17 -19.05 -6.19
CA PRO A 342 3.06 -19.98 -5.94
C PRO A 342 2.88 -20.98 -7.10
N GLU A 343 2.61 -22.26 -6.76
CA GLU A 343 2.50 -23.36 -7.72
C GLU A 343 1.43 -23.14 -8.82
N ASN A 344 0.46 -22.28 -8.54
CA ASN A 344 -0.58 -21.88 -9.50
C ASN A 344 -0.03 -21.06 -10.68
N PHE A 345 1.21 -20.55 -10.59
CA PHE A 345 1.86 -19.77 -11.63
C PHE A 345 2.96 -20.57 -12.32
N ARG A 346 2.68 -21.01 -13.53
CA ARG A 346 3.69 -21.69 -14.35
C ARG A 346 4.59 -20.68 -15.04
N VAL A 347 5.81 -20.54 -14.54
CA VAL A 347 6.81 -19.64 -15.12
C VAL A 347 7.30 -20.15 -16.46
N LYS A 348 7.25 -19.30 -17.50
CA LYS A 348 7.86 -19.52 -18.81
C LYS A 348 9.33 -19.09 -18.81
N ARG A 349 9.58 -17.86 -18.36
CA ARG A 349 10.92 -17.28 -18.21
C ARG A 349 10.92 -16.00 -17.40
N GLU A 350 12.04 -15.67 -16.81
CA GLU A 350 12.26 -14.35 -16.21
C GLU A 350 12.55 -13.29 -17.29
N VAL A 351 12.01 -12.08 -17.08
CA VAL A 351 12.12 -10.95 -18.01
C VAL A 351 12.47 -9.65 -17.30
N THR A 352 13.06 -9.72 -16.11
CA THR A 352 13.41 -8.59 -15.28
C THR A 352 14.22 -7.55 -16.06
N ASP A 353 15.26 -7.98 -16.75
CA ASP A 353 16.18 -7.11 -17.50
C ASP A 353 15.89 -7.10 -19.01
N ASP A 354 14.82 -7.73 -19.47
CA ASP A 354 14.48 -7.79 -20.88
C ASP A 354 13.86 -6.45 -21.32
N PRO A 355 14.53 -5.68 -22.20
CA PRO A 355 14.08 -4.35 -22.58
C PRO A 355 12.72 -4.35 -23.29
N ASP A 356 12.35 -5.44 -23.98
CA ASP A 356 11.09 -5.56 -24.72
C ASP A 356 9.88 -5.66 -23.78
N TYR A 357 10.09 -6.05 -22.53
CA TYR A 357 9.06 -6.16 -21.48
C TYR A 357 9.06 -5.01 -20.48
N GLN A 358 9.85 -3.97 -20.75
CA GLN A 358 9.73 -2.71 -20.01
C GLN A 358 8.49 -1.94 -20.47
N ASN A 359 7.74 -1.36 -19.54
CA ASN A 359 6.48 -0.66 -19.85
C ASN A 359 6.63 0.38 -20.98
N TYR A 360 7.73 1.14 -20.99
CA TYR A 360 7.96 2.14 -22.04
C TYR A 360 8.10 1.51 -23.44
N ALA A 361 8.86 0.41 -23.54
CA ALA A 361 9.03 -0.29 -24.81
C ALA A 361 7.71 -0.91 -25.29
N MET A 362 6.89 -1.42 -24.36
CA MET A 362 5.57 -1.98 -24.67
C MET A 362 4.55 -0.92 -25.09
N ALA A 363 4.74 0.34 -24.67
CA ALA A 363 3.87 1.47 -25.05
C ALA A 363 4.18 2.01 -26.44
N ARG A 364 5.43 1.88 -26.94
CA ARG A 364 5.85 2.49 -28.22
C ARG A 364 5.09 1.88 -29.40
N ILE A 365 4.61 2.77 -30.28
CA ILE A 365 4.04 2.40 -31.56
C ILE A 365 5.19 1.88 -32.44
N ARG A 366 5.09 0.64 -32.88
CA ARG A 366 6.07 -0.02 -33.78
C ARG A 366 5.70 0.24 -35.23
#